data_74a5a2d51889566f762cce834ec023aa
#
_entry.id   74a5a2d51889566f762cce834ec023aa
#
_cell.length_a   1.000
_cell.length_b   1.000
_cell.length_c   1.000
_cell.angle_alpha   90.00
_cell.angle_beta   90.00
_cell.angle_gamma   90.00
#
_symmetry.space_group_name_H-M   'P 1'
#
loop_
_entity.id
_entity.type
_entity.pdbx_description
1 polymer ?
#
loop_
_entity_poly.entity_id
_entity_poly.type
_entity_poly.pdbx_seq_one_letter_code
_entity_poly.pdbx_strand_id
1 'polypeptide(L)'
;LRLGIGDHITVYKANMIIPQIAENLTGSDNVEIPKVCPVCGQPTEIRQMNEVQSLYCTNEKCPAKEIKSYTLFVSRDALNIDGLSEATLEKLIDQGFIHEYADLFRLDRYKEVITGMEGFGEKSYQNMMDSIETARHTTLPRLIYGLGIAGIGVANAKVLCRYFDYDLERMQAADEETLSAIPGVGEVLASTFTDYMRDAENLEKIAHLKEILTIETPQIDESAQTLAGMSFVVTGSLNHYASRNDLKEVIEEKGGKVTGSVTGKTTCLINNDITSTSVSYTHLRAHETAANL
;
A
#
# COMPACT_ATOMS: atom_id res chain seq x y z
N LEU A 1 -28.67 3.97 -4.26
CA LEU A 1 -28.97 4.71 -5.50
C LEU A 1 -29.87 3.93 -6.49
N ARG A 2 -30.13 2.63 -6.26
CA ARG A 2 -30.96 1.78 -7.12
C ARG A 2 -30.56 1.89 -8.60
N LEU A 3 -29.27 1.74 -8.85
CA LEU A 3 -28.67 1.91 -10.17
C LEU A 3 -29.05 0.77 -11.12
N GLY A 4 -29.17 1.11 -12.39
CA GLY A 4 -29.39 0.17 -13.47
C GLY A 4 -28.69 0.59 -14.76
N ILE A 5 -28.47 -0.40 -15.64
CA ILE A 5 -27.92 -0.12 -16.96
C ILE A 5 -28.95 0.69 -17.77
N GLY A 6 -28.51 1.83 -18.30
CA GLY A 6 -29.37 2.79 -19.04
C GLY A 6 -29.98 3.88 -18.17
N ASP A 7 -29.73 3.91 -16.86
CA ASP A 7 -30.24 4.97 -16.01
C ASP A 7 -29.61 6.34 -16.32
N HIS A 8 -30.43 7.38 -16.14
CA HIS A 8 -29.99 8.77 -16.15
C HIS A 8 -29.51 9.16 -14.75
N ILE A 9 -28.27 9.58 -14.64
CA ILE A 9 -27.63 9.92 -13.37
C ILE A 9 -27.06 11.35 -13.39
N THR A 10 -27.04 12.00 -12.25
CA THR A 10 -26.25 13.22 -12.05
C THR A 10 -24.91 12.87 -11.42
N VAL A 11 -23.85 13.52 -11.91
CA VAL A 11 -22.47 13.25 -11.48
C VAL A 11 -21.79 14.55 -11.06
N TYR A 12 -21.02 14.53 -9.99
CA TYR A 12 -20.18 15.66 -9.58
C TYR A 12 -18.73 15.23 -9.40
N LYS A 13 -17.82 16.16 -9.42
CA LYS A 13 -16.40 15.92 -9.15
C LYS A 13 -16.11 16.04 -7.65
N ALA A 14 -15.98 14.92 -6.97
CA ALA A 14 -15.47 14.92 -5.60
C ALA A 14 -13.98 15.27 -5.60
N ASN A 15 -13.57 16.13 -4.66
CA ASN A 15 -12.20 16.64 -4.55
C ASN A 15 -11.64 17.19 -5.89
N MET A 16 -12.50 17.78 -6.71
CA MET A 16 -12.19 18.38 -8.02
C MET A 16 -11.71 17.39 -9.11
N ILE A 17 -11.57 16.11 -8.82
CA ILE A 17 -10.95 15.13 -9.73
C ILE A 17 -11.85 13.91 -9.93
N ILE A 18 -12.36 13.32 -8.86
CA ILE A 18 -13.01 12.02 -8.88
C ILE A 18 -14.51 12.16 -9.18
N PRO A 19 -15.05 11.60 -10.30
CA PRO A 19 -16.48 11.62 -10.55
C PRO A 19 -17.21 10.73 -9.55
N GLN A 20 -18.24 11.26 -8.93
CA GLN A 20 -19.16 10.53 -8.06
C GLN A 20 -20.60 10.74 -8.50
N ILE A 21 -21.42 9.70 -8.36
CA ILE A 21 -22.84 9.77 -8.65
C ILE A 21 -23.53 10.49 -7.48
N ALA A 22 -24.17 11.63 -7.78
CA ALA A 22 -24.94 12.38 -6.81
C ALA A 22 -26.35 11.80 -6.66
N GLU A 23 -27.02 11.53 -7.78
CA GLU A 23 -28.41 11.11 -7.81
C GLU A 23 -28.67 10.20 -9.02
N ASN A 24 -29.57 9.23 -8.86
CA ASN A 24 -30.13 8.44 -9.94
C ASN A 24 -31.55 8.94 -10.22
N LEU A 25 -31.78 9.49 -11.40
CA LEU A 25 -33.03 10.08 -11.79
C LEU A 25 -34.07 9.07 -12.30
N THR A 26 -33.62 7.88 -12.72
CA THR A 26 -34.47 6.85 -13.31
C THR A 26 -34.81 5.75 -12.31
N GLY A 27 -33.82 5.24 -11.58
CA GLY A 27 -33.98 4.24 -10.50
C GLY A 27 -34.48 2.89 -11.01
N SER A 28 -33.95 2.40 -12.13
CA SER A 28 -34.41 1.14 -12.74
C SER A 28 -34.08 -0.13 -11.91
N ASP A 29 -33.05 -0.08 -11.06
CA ASP A 29 -32.66 -1.16 -10.13
C ASP A 29 -32.48 -2.52 -10.83
N ASN A 30 -31.98 -2.49 -12.07
CA ASN A 30 -31.87 -3.69 -12.92
C ASN A 30 -30.46 -4.30 -12.96
N VAL A 31 -29.56 -3.87 -12.06
CA VAL A 31 -28.23 -4.47 -11.93
C VAL A 31 -28.30 -5.66 -10.98
N GLU A 32 -28.03 -6.85 -11.51
CA GLU A 32 -27.89 -8.04 -10.69
C GLU A 32 -26.46 -8.14 -10.13
N ILE A 33 -26.35 -8.29 -8.80
CA ILE A 33 -25.07 -8.55 -8.14
C ILE A 33 -24.61 -9.97 -8.49
N PRO A 34 -23.40 -10.17 -9.05
CA PRO A 34 -22.91 -11.48 -9.41
C PRO A 34 -22.86 -12.41 -8.19
N LYS A 35 -23.47 -13.60 -8.29
CA LYS A 35 -23.45 -14.63 -7.24
C LYS A 35 -22.22 -15.54 -7.31
N VAL A 36 -21.50 -15.48 -8.42
CA VAL A 36 -20.27 -16.23 -8.67
C VAL A 36 -19.16 -15.32 -9.17
N CYS A 37 -17.95 -15.63 -8.78
CA CYS A 37 -16.78 -14.90 -9.23
C CYS A 37 -16.56 -15.11 -10.74
N PRO A 38 -16.43 -14.05 -11.55
CA PRO A 38 -16.24 -14.19 -12.99
C PRO A 38 -14.90 -14.83 -13.39
N VAL A 39 -13.92 -14.85 -12.47
CA VAL A 39 -12.58 -15.42 -12.73
C VAL A 39 -12.50 -16.88 -12.35
N CYS A 40 -12.90 -17.26 -11.13
CA CYS A 40 -12.74 -18.64 -10.64
C CYS A 40 -14.04 -19.44 -10.52
N GLY A 41 -15.21 -18.83 -10.80
CA GLY A 41 -16.52 -19.49 -10.73
C GLY A 41 -17.01 -19.83 -9.31
N GLN A 42 -16.22 -19.54 -8.28
CA GLN A 42 -16.62 -19.80 -6.89
C GLN A 42 -17.64 -18.74 -6.39
N PRO A 43 -18.42 -19.05 -5.35
CA PRO A 43 -19.41 -18.13 -4.80
C PRO A 43 -18.83 -16.76 -4.43
N THR A 44 -19.67 -15.75 -4.53
CA THR A 44 -19.37 -14.41 -4.01
C THR A 44 -20.22 -14.12 -2.79
N GLU A 45 -19.74 -13.26 -1.90
CA GLU A 45 -20.45 -12.81 -0.71
C GLU A 45 -20.34 -11.29 -0.56
N ILE A 46 -21.38 -10.68 0.02
CA ILE A 46 -21.34 -9.27 0.38
C ILE A 46 -20.82 -9.18 1.82
N ARG A 47 -19.70 -8.47 1.98
CA ARG A 47 -19.14 -8.12 3.30
C ARG A 47 -19.45 -6.66 3.60
N GLN A 48 -19.89 -6.41 4.80
CA GLN A 48 -20.15 -5.06 5.28
C GLN A 48 -19.06 -4.64 6.26
N MET A 49 -18.41 -3.51 5.96
CA MET A 49 -17.50 -2.83 6.88
C MET A 49 -18.04 -1.42 7.12
N ASN A 50 -18.48 -1.16 8.36
CA ASN A 50 -19.19 0.07 8.71
C ASN A 50 -20.43 0.28 7.81
N GLU A 51 -20.49 1.39 7.08
CA GLU A 51 -21.61 1.70 6.15
C GLU A 51 -21.35 1.24 4.71
N VAL A 52 -20.18 0.65 4.44
CA VAL A 52 -19.78 0.22 3.09
C VAL A 52 -20.02 -1.26 2.92
N GLN A 53 -20.74 -1.63 1.87
CA GLN A 53 -20.92 -3.01 1.41
C GLN A 53 -20.03 -3.26 0.20
N SER A 54 -19.29 -4.36 0.22
CA SER A 54 -18.40 -4.76 -0.87
C SER A 54 -18.60 -6.23 -1.23
N LEU A 55 -18.53 -6.53 -2.53
CA LEU A 55 -18.66 -7.89 -3.05
C LEU A 55 -17.29 -8.56 -3.07
N TYR A 56 -17.19 -9.75 -2.46
CA TYR A 56 -15.96 -10.52 -2.37
C TYR A 56 -16.15 -11.93 -2.96
N CYS A 57 -15.10 -12.43 -3.60
CA CYS A 57 -14.97 -13.85 -3.92
C CYS A 57 -14.61 -14.60 -2.63
N THR A 58 -15.32 -15.71 -2.34
CA THR A 58 -15.04 -16.54 -1.16
C THR A 58 -13.79 -17.41 -1.30
N ASN A 59 -13.32 -17.66 -2.54
CA ASN A 59 -12.11 -18.43 -2.78
C ASN A 59 -10.86 -17.61 -2.43
N GLU A 60 -10.10 -18.04 -1.45
CA GLU A 60 -8.84 -17.41 -1.06
C GLU A 60 -7.74 -17.64 -2.10
N LYS A 61 -7.76 -18.78 -2.80
CA LYS A 61 -6.85 -19.10 -3.89
C LYS A 61 -7.42 -18.68 -5.27
N CYS A 62 -8.19 -17.60 -5.32
CA CYS A 62 -8.69 -17.05 -6.57
C CYS A 62 -7.55 -16.44 -7.38
N PRO A 63 -7.34 -16.79 -8.67
CA PRO A 63 -6.25 -16.23 -9.49
C PRO A 63 -6.23 -14.69 -9.51
N ALA A 64 -7.40 -14.05 -9.53
CA ALA A 64 -7.46 -12.59 -9.45
C ALA A 64 -6.95 -12.02 -8.12
N LYS A 65 -7.15 -12.72 -6.99
CA LYS A 65 -6.58 -12.32 -5.70
C LYS A 65 -5.07 -12.54 -5.67
N GLU A 66 -4.63 -13.64 -6.23
CA GLU A 66 -3.21 -13.97 -6.34
C GLU A 66 -2.46 -12.91 -7.14
N ILE A 67 -2.92 -12.56 -8.34
CA ILE A 67 -2.33 -11.49 -9.14
C ILE A 67 -2.31 -10.16 -8.37
N LYS A 68 -3.38 -9.82 -7.65
CA LYS A 68 -3.42 -8.62 -6.81
C LYS A 68 -2.42 -8.64 -5.65
N SER A 69 -2.17 -9.80 -5.05
CA SER A 69 -1.16 -9.94 -4.01
C SER A 69 0.25 -9.69 -4.56
N TYR A 70 0.57 -10.20 -5.75
CA TYR A 70 1.83 -9.89 -6.42
C TYR A 70 1.94 -8.41 -6.81
N THR A 71 0.85 -7.82 -7.33
CA THR A 71 0.80 -6.41 -7.67
C THR A 71 1.08 -5.51 -6.44
N LEU A 72 0.52 -5.88 -5.28
CA LEU A 72 0.82 -5.21 -4.02
C LEU A 72 2.29 -5.39 -3.63
N PHE A 73 2.81 -6.61 -3.69
CA PHE A 73 4.18 -6.94 -3.31
C PHE A 73 5.22 -6.16 -4.12
N VAL A 74 5.01 -6.00 -5.42
CA VAL A 74 5.91 -5.23 -6.29
C VAL A 74 5.65 -3.72 -6.27
N SER A 75 4.59 -3.26 -5.61
CA SER A 75 4.18 -1.86 -5.60
C SER A 75 5.25 -0.95 -5.00
N ARG A 76 5.13 0.34 -5.29
CA ARG A 76 6.07 1.39 -4.87
C ARG A 76 6.26 1.45 -3.34
N ASP A 77 5.20 1.26 -2.57
CA ASP A 77 5.23 1.33 -1.11
C ASP A 77 5.67 0.01 -0.47
N ALA A 78 5.71 -1.09 -1.24
CA ALA A 78 6.25 -2.39 -0.86
C ALA A 78 7.68 -2.55 -1.40
N LEU A 79 7.96 -3.55 -2.24
CA LEU A 79 9.33 -3.82 -2.72
C LEU A 79 9.79 -2.86 -3.84
N ASN A 80 8.90 -2.04 -4.39
CA ASN A 80 9.18 -1.04 -5.43
C ASN A 80 9.90 -1.63 -6.65
N ILE A 81 9.34 -2.67 -7.21
CA ILE A 81 9.89 -3.34 -8.39
C ILE A 81 9.22 -2.78 -9.65
N ASP A 82 9.96 -2.03 -10.44
CA ASP A 82 9.49 -1.50 -11.72
C ASP A 82 9.55 -2.56 -12.82
N GLY A 83 8.68 -2.42 -13.83
CA GLY A 83 8.62 -3.33 -14.97
C GLY A 83 7.72 -4.56 -14.78
N LEU A 84 7.20 -4.79 -13.59
CA LEU A 84 6.24 -5.86 -13.26
C LEU A 84 4.82 -5.29 -13.14
N SER A 85 4.23 -4.88 -14.26
CA SER A 85 2.81 -4.50 -14.28
C SER A 85 1.90 -5.72 -14.00
N GLU A 86 0.63 -5.48 -13.63
CA GLU A 86 -0.36 -6.54 -13.42
C GLU A 86 -0.43 -7.50 -14.63
N ALA A 87 -0.48 -6.97 -15.84
CA ALA A 87 -0.50 -7.78 -17.07
C ALA A 87 0.82 -8.55 -17.31
N THR A 88 1.95 -8.02 -16.84
CA THR A 88 3.24 -8.73 -16.89
C THR A 88 3.25 -9.88 -15.90
N LEU A 89 2.83 -9.64 -14.67
CA LEU A 89 2.73 -10.65 -13.62
C LEU A 89 1.81 -11.80 -14.05
N GLU A 90 0.63 -11.48 -14.62
CA GLU A 90 -0.30 -12.47 -15.15
C GLU A 90 0.38 -13.37 -16.19
N LYS A 91 1.06 -12.81 -17.17
CA LYS A 91 1.79 -13.58 -18.18
C LYS A 91 2.87 -14.48 -17.57
N LEU A 92 3.63 -13.99 -16.57
CA LEU A 92 4.70 -14.77 -15.94
C LEU A 92 4.15 -15.92 -15.06
N ILE A 93 3.02 -15.69 -14.39
CA ILE A 93 2.31 -16.70 -13.62
C ILE A 93 1.72 -17.78 -14.56
N ASP A 94 1.07 -17.38 -15.64
CA ASP A 94 0.49 -18.28 -16.63
C ASP A 94 1.55 -19.15 -17.32
N GLN A 95 2.78 -18.66 -17.48
CA GLN A 95 3.92 -19.42 -17.98
C GLN A 95 4.55 -20.35 -16.93
N GLY A 96 4.09 -20.27 -15.67
CA GLY A 96 4.64 -21.05 -14.56
C GLY A 96 6.03 -20.60 -14.11
N PHE A 97 6.39 -19.34 -14.32
CA PHE A 97 7.68 -18.79 -13.88
C PHE A 97 7.63 -18.26 -12.45
N ILE A 98 6.42 -17.97 -11.95
CA ILE A 98 6.16 -17.43 -10.62
C ILE A 98 5.11 -18.30 -9.94
N HIS A 99 5.46 -18.90 -8.81
CA HIS A 99 4.59 -19.68 -7.92
C HIS A 99 4.55 -19.06 -6.51
N GLU A 100 5.61 -18.33 -6.14
CA GLU A 100 5.74 -17.65 -4.86
C GLU A 100 6.49 -16.32 -5.04
N TYR A 101 6.46 -15.45 -4.03
CA TYR A 101 7.15 -14.16 -4.10
C TYR A 101 8.66 -14.29 -4.35
N ALA A 102 9.30 -15.32 -3.83
CA ALA A 102 10.72 -15.58 -4.00
C ALA A 102 11.11 -15.84 -5.46
N ASP A 103 10.18 -16.33 -6.30
CA ASP A 103 10.46 -16.58 -7.72
C ASP A 103 10.65 -15.30 -8.53
N LEU A 104 10.08 -14.17 -8.07
CA LEU A 104 10.33 -12.87 -8.69
C LEU A 104 11.83 -12.53 -8.75
N PHE A 105 12.59 -12.97 -7.77
CA PHE A 105 14.03 -12.74 -7.67
C PHE A 105 14.88 -13.77 -8.43
N ARG A 106 14.24 -14.70 -9.12
CA ARG A 106 14.85 -15.80 -9.90
C ARG A 106 14.47 -15.77 -11.37
N LEU A 107 13.88 -14.67 -11.87
CA LEU A 107 13.42 -14.50 -13.24
C LEU A 107 14.56 -14.47 -14.28
N ASP A 108 15.81 -14.29 -13.84
CA ASP A 108 17.01 -14.39 -14.66
C ASP A 108 17.11 -15.74 -15.39
N ARG A 109 16.58 -16.81 -14.82
CA ARG A 109 16.54 -18.17 -15.40
C ARG A 109 15.71 -18.25 -16.68
N TYR A 110 14.81 -17.30 -16.91
CA TYR A 110 13.86 -17.30 -18.01
C TYR A 110 14.11 -16.18 -19.02
N LYS A 111 15.34 -15.59 -19.02
CA LYS A 111 15.72 -14.46 -19.85
C LYS A 111 15.28 -14.60 -21.31
N GLU A 112 15.65 -15.71 -21.95
CA GLU A 112 15.37 -15.93 -23.39
C GLU A 112 13.89 -15.94 -23.70
N VAL A 113 13.07 -16.52 -22.82
CA VAL A 113 11.62 -16.58 -22.99
C VAL A 113 11.01 -15.21 -22.73
N ILE A 114 11.38 -14.53 -21.65
CA ILE A 114 10.83 -13.22 -21.27
C ILE A 114 11.15 -12.16 -22.34
N THR A 115 12.36 -12.13 -22.86
CA THR A 115 12.75 -11.17 -23.94
C THR A 115 12.04 -11.43 -25.26
N GLY A 116 11.56 -12.65 -25.48
CA GLY A 116 10.75 -13.03 -26.66
C GLY A 116 9.25 -12.75 -26.50
N MET A 117 8.76 -12.39 -25.30
CA MET A 117 7.34 -12.12 -25.07
C MET A 117 6.91 -10.79 -25.69
N GLU A 118 5.68 -10.73 -26.17
CA GLU A 118 5.09 -9.50 -26.68
C GLU A 118 5.08 -8.38 -25.61
N GLY A 119 5.65 -7.24 -25.98
CA GLY A 119 5.81 -6.08 -25.08
C GLY A 119 7.10 -6.10 -24.27
N PHE A 120 7.91 -7.16 -24.36
CA PHE A 120 9.24 -7.25 -23.79
C PHE A 120 10.32 -7.17 -24.87
N GLY A 121 11.41 -6.49 -24.56
CA GLY A 121 12.64 -6.49 -25.31
C GLY A 121 13.81 -6.48 -24.34
N GLU A 122 15.02 -6.62 -24.85
CA GLU A 122 16.23 -6.68 -24.02
C GLU A 122 16.34 -5.52 -23.02
N LYS A 123 16.00 -4.29 -23.44
CA LYS A 123 16.07 -3.10 -22.58
C LYS A 123 15.03 -3.14 -21.45
N SER A 124 13.78 -3.51 -21.73
CA SER A 124 12.74 -3.61 -20.70
C SER A 124 13.01 -4.75 -19.72
N TYR A 125 13.54 -5.87 -20.23
CA TYR A 125 14.02 -6.97 -19.39
C TYR A 125 15.13 -6.51 -18.44
N GLN A 126 16.17 -5.83 -18.97
CA GLN A 126 17.28 -5.37 -18.15
C GLN A 126 16.81 -4.39 -17.07
N ASN A 127 15.97 -3.41 -17.41
CA ASN A 127 15.42 -2.47 -16.43
C ASN A 127 14.62 -3.18 -15.33
N MET A 128 13.83 -4.20 -15.68
CA MET A 128 13.10 -5.02 -14.72
C MET A 128 14.06 -5.77 -13.80
N MET A 129 15.11 -6.40 -14.35
CA MET A 129 16.10 -7.14 -13.55
C MET A 129 16.90 -6.23 -12.63
N ASP A 130 17.30 -5.04 -13.11
CA ASP A 130 17.99 -4.05 -12.29
C ASP A 130 17.11 -3.58 -11.12
N SER A 131 15.80 -3.42 -11.36
CA SER A 131 14.84 -3.07 -10.31
C SER A 131 14.65 -4.20 -9.31
N ILE A 132 14.57 -5.46 -9.77
CA ILE A 132 14.50 -6.66 -8.91
C ILE A 132 15.76 -6.75 -8.04
N GLU A 133 16.94 -6.53 -8.60
CA GLU A 133 18.18 -6.59 -7.84
C GLU A 133 18.25 -5.49 -6.77
N THR A 134 17.80 -4.28 -7.11
CA THR A 134 17.67 -3.18 -6.13
C THR A 134 16.70 -3.55 -5.00
N ALA A 135 15.59 -4.20 -5.31
CA ALA A 135 14.56 -4.60 -4.34
C ALA A 135 15.00 -5.70 -3.36
N ARG A 136 16.17 -6.37 -3.61
CA ARG A 136 16.76 -7.28 -2.63
C ARG A 136 17.14 -6.55 -1.34
N HIS A 137 17.41 -5.26 -1.41
CA HIS A 137 17.63 -4.38 -0.28
C HIS A 137 16.33 -3.67 0.07
N THR A 138 15.73 -4.04 1.18
CA THR A 138 14.45 -3.50 1.61
C THR A 138 14.41 -3.28 3.13
N THR A 139 13.35 -2.66 3.63
CA THR A 139 13.13 -2.48 5.06
C THR A 139 11.99 -3.38 5.55
N LEU A 140 12.01 -3.75 6.83
CA LEU A 140 10.98 -4.60 7.40
C LEU A 140 9.55 -4.05 7.23
N PRO A 141 9.26 -2.74 7.40
CA PRO A 141 7.93 -2.19 7.15
C PRO A 141 7.44 -2.38 5.71
N ARG A 142 8.33 -2.26 4.71
CA ARG A 142 8.00 -2.47 3.31
C ARG A 142 7.67 -3.93 3.02
N LEU A 143 8.45 -4.84 3.60
CA LEU A 143 8.18 -6.28 3.50
C LEU A 143 6.83 -6.63 4.14
N ILE A 144 6.58 -6.21 5.39
CA ILE A 144 5.32 -6.49 6.11
C ILE A 144 4.12 -5.94 5.35
N TYR A 145 4.21 -4.73 4.79
CA TYR A 145 3.16 -4.18 3.93
C TYR A 145 2.98 -5.00 2.65
N GLY A 146 4.08 -5.41 2.00
CA GLY A 146 4.08 -6.19 0.77
C GLY A 146 3.47 -7.58 0.91
N LEU A 147 3.53 -8.19 2.10
CA LEU A 147 2.87 -9.48 2.39
C LEU A 147 1.35 -9.43 2.26
N GLY A 148 0.72 -8.24 2.21
CA GLY A 148 -0.70 -8.08 1.96
C GLY A 148 -1.61 -8.53 3.09
N ILE A 149 -1.13 -8.51 4.33
CA ILE A 149 -1.91 -8.88 5.53
C ILE A 149 -3.11 -7.94 5.63
N ALA A 150 -4.32 -8.50 5.72
CA ALA A 150 -5.55 -7.70 5.73
C ALA A 150 -5.55 -6.67 6.88
N GLY A 151 -5.85 -5.41 6.56
CA GLY A 151 -5.83 -4.31 7.52
C GLY A 151 -4.44 -3.73 7.83
N ILE A 152 -3.35 -4.36 7.39
CA ILE A 152 -1.99 -3.86 7.57
C ILE A 152 -1.60 -2.99 6.37
N GLY A 153 -1.88 -1.70 6.47
CA GLY A 153 -1.37 -0.69 5.53
C GLY A 153 0.04 -0.24 5.92
N VAL A 154 0.65 0.64 5.10
CA VAL A 154 2.00 1.19 5.33
C VAL A 154 2.17 1.76 6.75
N ALA A 155 1.18 2.51 7.25
CA ALA A 155 1.22 3.11 8.59
C ALA A 155 1.27 2.06 9.69
N ASN A 156 0.40 1.03 9.61
CA ASN A 156 0.36 -0.05 10.60
C ASN A 156 1.62 -0.91 10.55
N ALA A 157 2.15 -1.20 9.36
CA ALA A 157 3.42 -1.91 9.21
C ALA A 157 4.57 -1.17 9.92
N LYS A 158 4.67 0.16 9.75
CA LYS A 158 5.67 0.99 10.44
C LYS A 158 5.49 0.97 11.96
N VAL A 159 4.25 1.05 12.46
CA VAL A 159 3.94 1.01 13.89
C VAL A 159 4.36 -0.32 14.50
N LEU A 160 3.98 -1.44 13.87
CA LEU A 160 4.33 -2.78 14.32
C LEU A 160 5.85 -2.98 14.34
N CYS A 161 6.54 -2.68 13.24
CA CYS A 161 7.98 -2.83 13.15
C CYS A 161 8.72 -2.01 14.21
N ARG A 162 8.31 -0.76 14.46
CA ARG A 162 8.91 0.10 15.48
C ARG A 162 8.71 -0.45 16.90
N TYR A 163 7.52 -0.99 17.20
CA TYR A 163 7.22 -1.55 18.53
C TYR A 163 8.10 -2.76 18.86
N PHE A 164 8.41 -3.58 17.86
CA PHE A 164 9.28 -4.75 17.99
C PHE A 164 10.76 -4.49 17.65
N ASP A 165 11.18 -3.22 17.63
CA ASP A 165 12.57 -2.81 17.30
C ASP A 165 13.07 -3.39 15.98
N TYR A 166 12.17 -3.51 14.99
CA TYR A 166 12.42 -4.11 13.66
C TYR A 166 12.88 -5.58 13.71
N ASP A 167 12.54 -6.30 14.77
CA ASP A 167 12.82 -7.72 14.93
C ASP A 167 11.63 -8.55 14.41
N LEU A 168 11.81 -9.17 13.23
CA LEU A 168 10.76 -9.97 12.59
C LEU A 168 10.43 -11.23 13.43
N GLU A 169 11.41 -11.84 14.10
CA GLU A 169 11.19 -13.05 14.90
C GLU A 169 10.33 -12.74 16.13
N ARG A 170 10.60 -11.62 16.80
CA ARG A 170 9.76 -11.13 17.89
C ARG A 170 8.34 -10.80 17.40
N MET A 171 8.20 -10.21 16.22
CA MET A 171 6.90 -9.93 15.61
C MET A 171 6.11 -11.22 15.32
N GLN A 172 6.77 -12.24 14.79
CA GLN A 172 6.16 -13.55 14.49
C GLN A 172 5.73 -14.30 15.76
N ALA A 173 6.48 -14.14 16.85
CA ALA A 173 6.18 -14.78 18.13
C ALA A 173 5.12 -14.04 18.97
N ALA A 174 4.72 -12.82 18.58
CA ALA A 174 3.78 -12.02 19.34
C ALA A 174 2.38 -12.62 19.36
N ASP A 175 1.73 -12.52 20.52
CA ASP A 175 0.33 -12.90 20.68
C ASP A 175 -0.62 -11.71 20.47
N GLU A 176 -1.91 -12.01 20.38
CA GLU A 176 -2.95 -11.00 20.15
C GLU A 176 -3.02 -9.97 21.29
N GLU A 177 -2.75 -10.37 22.53
CA GLU A 177 -2.77 -9.48 23.70
C GLU A 177 -1.66 -8.43 23.58
N THR A 178 -0.44 -8.86 23.29
CA THR A 178 0.71 -7.98 23.05
C THR A 178 0.45 -7.02 21.88
N LEU A 179 -0.08 -7.53 20.79
CA LEU A 179 -0.37 -6.71 19.59
C LEU A 179 -1.49 -5.70 19.85
N SER A 180 -2.54 -6.09 20.55
CA SER A 180 -3.67 -5.19 20.87
C SER A 180 -3.30 -4.08 21.84
N ALA A 181 -2.23 -4.26 22.64
CA ALA A 181 -1.70 -3.24 23.52
C ALA A 181 -0.95 -2.12 22.76
N ILE A 182 -0.62 -2.33 21.47
CA ILE A 182 0.08 -1.34 20.65
C ILE A 182 -0.89 -0.20 20.27
N PRO A 183 -0.56 1.06 20.55
CA PRO A 183 -1.41 2.19 20.16
C PRO A 183 -1.69 2.23 18.65
N GLY A 184 -2.96 2.16 18.30
CA GLY A 184 -3.43 2.15 16.90
C GLY A 184 -3.60 0.74 16.30
N VAL A 185 -3.30 -0.31 17.05
CA VAL A 185 -3.58 -1.71 16.69
C VAL A 185 -4.78 -2.18 17.50
N GLY A 186 -5.93 -2.35 16.86
CA GLY A 186 -7.13 -2.88 17.51
C GLY A 186 -7.16 -4.43 17.46
N GLU A 187 -8.08 -5.03 18.22
CA GLU A 187 -8.24 -6.48 18.33
C GLU A 187 -8.34 -7.19 16.97
N VAL A 188 -9.12 -6.65 16.02
CA VAL A 188 -9.28 -7.22 14.67
C VAL A 188 -7.96 -7.29 13.93
N LEU A 189 -7.16 -6.24 14.03
CA LEU A 189 -5.87 -6.16 13.35
C LEU A 189 -4.84 -7.07 14.02
N ALA A 190 -4.86 -7.15 15.33
CA ALA A 190 -4.03 -8.06 16.13
C ALA A 190 -4.31 -9.52 15.76
N SER A 191 -5.59 -9.93 15.76
CA SER A 191 -6.01 -11.29 15.37
C SER A 191 -5.59 -11.61 13.93
N THR A 192 -5.89 -10.73 12.98
CA THR A 192 -5.52 -10.94 11.56
C THR A 192 -4.00 -11.11 11.38
N PHE A 193 -3.20 -10.31 12.07
CA PHE A 193 -1.75 -10.41 12.01
C PHE A 193 -1.25 -11.72 12.62
N THR A 194 -1.77 -12.09 13.79
CA THR A 194 -1.41 -13.34 14.48
C THR A 194 -1.78 -14.56 13.65
N ASP A 195 -2.99 -14.58 13.07
CA ASP A 195 -3.44 -15.68 12.20
C ASP A 195 -2.52 -15.83 10.98
N TYR A 196 -2.15 -14.71 10.36
CA TYR A 196 -1.20 -14.73 9.24
C TYR A 196 0.17 -15.28 9.63
N MET A 197 0.70 -14.88 10.79
CA MET A 197 2.01 -15.29 11.28
C MET A 197 2.03 -16.71 11.89
N ARG A 198 0.86 -17.34 12.07
CA ARG A 198 0.74 -18.76 12.50
C ARG A 198 0.48 -19.72 11.35
N ASP A 199 0.11 -19.19 10.19
CA ASP A 199 -0.15 -20.00 9.01
C ASP A 199 1.17 -20.54 8.42
N ALA A 200 1.24 -21.86 8.23
CA ALA A 200 2.45 -22.53 7.79
C ALA A 200 2.89 -22.13 6.37
N GLU A 201 1.94 -21.92 5.43
CA GLU A 201 2.25 -21.50 4.06
C GLU A 201 2.84 -20.08 4.07
N ASN A 202 2.35 -19.19 4.94
CA ASN A 202 2.86 -17.83 5.07
C ASN A 202 4.24 -17.78 5.73
N LEU A 203 4.47 -18.61 6.74
CA LEU A 203 5.80 -18.73 7.37
C LEU A 203 6.84 -19.25 6.39
N GLU A 204 6.50 -20.22 5.54
CA GLU A 204 7.38 -20.74 4.49
C GLU A 204 7.72 -19.64 3.46
N LYS A 205 6.73 -18.88 2.99
CA LYS A 205 6.94 -17.73 2.10
C LYS A 205 7.89 -16.70 2.72
N ILE A 206 7.70 -16.36 4.00
CA ILE A 206 8.58 -15.42 4.72
C ILE A 206 10.00 -15.99 4.84
N ALA A 207 10.16 -17.29 5.14
CA ALA A 207 11.45 -17.93 5.23
C ALA A 207 12.21 -17.87 3.90
N HIS A 208 11.55 -18.20 2.78
CA HIS A 208 12.16 -18.09 1.44
C HIS A 208 12.55 -16.64 1.10
N LEU A 209 11.75 -15.65 1.49
CA LEU A 209 12.09 -14.24 1.29
C LEU A 209 13.28 -13.80 2.16
N LYS A 210 13.41 -14.30 3.40
CA LYS A 210 14.55 -14.03 4.28
C LYS A 210 15.89 -14.53 3.69
N GLU A 211 15.87 -15.59 2.90
CA GLU A 211 17.08 -16.12 2.22
C GLU A 211 17.55 -15.22 1.07
N ILE A 212 16.65 -14.42 0.51
CA ILE A 212 16.90 -13.64 -0.71
C ILE A 212 17.07 -12.15 -0.40
N LEU A 213 16.29 -11.63 0.56
CA LEU A 213 16.25 -10.22 0.89
C LEU A 213 17.26 -9.85 1.98
N THR A 214 17.93 -8.74 1.80
CA THR A 214 18.67 -8.05 2.84
C THR A 214 17.72 -7.02 3.47
N ILE A 215 17.23 -7.35 4.69
CA ILE A 215 16.33 -6.47 5.43
C ILE A 215 17.17 -5.49 6.23
N GLU A 216 17.15 -4.23 5.79
CA GLU A 216 17.87 -3.15 6.45
C GLU A 216 17.10 -2.71 7.70
N THR A 217 17.76 -2.70 8.84
CA THR A 217 17.21 -2.12 10.07
C THR A 217 17.53 -0.64 10.07
N PRO A 218 16.54 0.25 10.16
CA PRO A 218 16.80 1.67 10.29
C PRO A 218 17.68 1.91 11.52
N GLN A 219 18.84 2.50 11.35
CA GLN A 219 19.62 2.98 12.49
C GLN A 219 18.89 4.21 13.04
N ILE A 220 18.11 4.01 14.11
CA ILE A 220 17.48 5.11 14.85
C ILE A 220 18.60 5.74 15.68
N ASP A 221 19.23 6.75 15.12
CA ASP A 221 20.08 7.62 15.90
C ASP A 221 19.16 8.51 16.77
N GLU A 222 19.03 8.17 18.04
CA GLU A 222 18.22 8.96 18.98
C GLU A 222 18.67 10.43 19.06
N SER A 223 19.95 10.70 18.79
CA SER A 223 20.49 12.07 18.72
C SER A 223 20.00 12.83 17.46
N ALA A 224 19.57 12.12 16.41
CA ALA A 224 19.08 12.66 15.16
C ALA A 224 17.56 12.93 15.13
N GLN A 225 16.83 12.64 16.24
CA GLN A 225 15.37 12.86 16.34
C GLN A 225 15.02 14.36 16.48
N THR A 226 15.59 15.19 15.61
CA THR A 226 15.49 16.67 15.66
C THR A 226 14.07 17.19 15.39
N LEU A 227 13.19 16.36 14.83
CA LEU A 227 11.81 16.72 14.51
C LEU A 227 10.79 16.01 15.41
N ALA A 228 11.24 15.42 16.52
CA ALA A 228 10.37 14.71 17.45
C ALA A 228 9.24 15.64 17.99
N GLY A 229 7.99 15.14 17.94
CA GLY A 229 6.82 15.91 18.36
C GLY A 229 6.30 16.95 17.37
N MET A 230 6.97 17.15 16.24
CA MET A 230 6.53 18.07 15.18
C MET A 230 5.61 17.37 14.17
N SER A 231 4.58 18.09 13.71
CA SER A 231 3.63 17.61 12.69
C SER A 231 3.75 18.47 11.44
N PHE A 232 3.94 17.80 10.30
CA PHE A 232 4.18 18.42 8.99
C PHE A 232 3.04 18.14 8.03
N VAL A 233 2.75 19.09 7.17
CA VAL A 233 1.94 18.89 5.96
C VAL A 233 2.78 19.27 4.75
N VAL A 234 2.83 18.40 3.74
CA VAL A 234 3.59 18.61 2.51
C VAL A 234 2.61 18.85 1.36
N THR A 235 2.72 20.00 0.69
CA THR A 235 1.87 20.38 -0.45
C THR A 235 2.70 20.94 -1.60
N GLY A 236 2.15 20.93 -2.81
CA GLY A 236 2.87 21.43 -3.99
C GLY A 236 3.94 20.49 -4.52
N SER A 237 4.79 21.00 -5.42
CA SER A 237 5.97 20.30 -5.95
C SER A 237 7.15 20.46 -4.99
N LEU A 238 8.10 19.53 -5.04
CA LEU A 238 9.34 19.59 -4.24
C LEU A 238 10.53 19.85 -5.16
N ASN A 239 11.48 20.68 -4.69
CA ASN A 239 12.67 21.02 -5.47
C ASN A 239 13.89 20.15 -5.14
N HIS A 240 13.94 19.59 -3.93
CA HIS A 240 15.11 18.88 -3.41
C HIS A 240 14.86 17.37 -3.20
N TYR A 241 13.62 16.91 -3.38
CA TYR A 241 13.23 15.51 -3.24
C TYR A 241 12.51 15.06 -4.49
N ALA A 242 12.76 13.83 -4.94
CA ALA A 242 12.14 13.26 -6.13
C ALA A 242 10.62 13.07 -5.95
N SER A 243 10.16 12.80 -4.73
CA SER A 243 8.75 12.66 -4.40
C SER A 243 8.41 13.19 -3.01
N ARG A 244 7.09 13.39 -2.76
CA ARG A 244 6.60 13.73 -1.41
C ARG A 244 6.82 12.59 -0.42
N ASN A 245 6.88 11.35 -0.89
CA ASN A 245 7.13 10.20 -0.03
C ASN A 245 8.58 10.19 0.45
N ASP A 246 9.54 10.54 -0.39
CA ASP A 246 10.95 10.62 0.00
C ASP A 246 11.16 11.67 1.10
N LEU A 247 10.53 12.85 0.95
CA LEU A 247 10.57 13.86 2.00
C LEU A 247 9.84 13.39 3.28
N LYS A 248 8.72 12.68 3.14
CA LYS A 248 7.99 12.12 4.27
C LYS A 248 8.85 11.12 5.04
N GLU A 249 9.56 10.23 4.35
CA GLU A 249 10.48 9.27 4.98
C GLU A 249 11.56 10.01 5.79
N VAL A 250 12.20 11.01 5.22
CA VAL A 250 13.22 11.81 5.92
C VAL A 250 12.67 12.53 7.17
N ILE A 251 11.44 13.07 7.10
CA ILE A 251 10.80 13.70 8.26
C ILE A 251 10.50 12.67 9.34
N GLU A 252 9.97 11.50 8.96
CA GLU A 252 9.62 10.42 9.88
C GLU A 252 10.86 9.77 10.50
N GLU A 253 11.96 9.62 9.76
CA GLU A 253 13.26 9.16 10.28
C GLU A 253 13.80 10.10 11.36
N LYS A 254 13.56 11.41 11.23
CA LYS A 254 13.93 12.42 12.22
C LYS A 254 12.90 12.61 13.35
N GLY A 255 11.94 11.70 13.48
CA GLY A 255 10.92 11.69 14.54
C GLY A 255 9.72 12.59 14.31
N GLY A 256 9.63 13.27 13.17
CA GLY A 256 8.48 14.08 12.77
C GLY A 256 7.30 13.24 12.29
N LYS A 257 6.11 13.82 12.23
CA LYS A 257 4.90 13.20 11.71
C LYS A 257 4.39 13.96 10.50
N VAL A 258 4.13 13.26 9.38
CA VAL A 258 3.51 13.87 8.19
C VAL A 258 2.03 13.53 8.11
N THR A 259 1.18 14.55 7.94
CA THR A 259 -0.27 14.41 7.82
C THR A 259 -0.77 14.93 6.47
N GLY A 260 -1.92 14.42 6.01
CA GLY A 260 -2.49 14.79 4.70
C GLY A 260 -3.21 16.14 4.67
N SER A 261 -3.56 16.71 5.84
CA SER A 261 -4.30 17.97 5.95
C SER A 261 -3.80 18.82 7.11
N VAL A 262 -3.93 20.15 6.95
CA VAL A 262 -3.61 21.11 8.01
C VAL A 262 -4.67 21.03 9.11
N THR A 263 -4.22 20.95 10.35
CA THR A 263 -5.06 20.95 11.56
C THR A 263 -4.46 21.87 12.60
N GLY A 264 -5.15 22.16 13.69
CA GLY A 264 -4.62 22.95 14.81
C GLY A 264 -3.37 22.36 15.50
N LYS A 265 -2.99 21.12 15.15
CA LYS A 265 -1.77 20.45 15.64
C LYS A 265 -0.63 20.45 14.61
N THR A 266 -0.84 21.04 13.43
CA THR A 266 0.20 21.13 12.40
C THR A 266 1.27 22.13 12.80
N THR A 267 2.50 21.67 12.94
CA THR A 267 3.65 22.50 13.34
C THR A 267 4.25 23.23 12.14
N CYS A 268 4.28 22.61 10.97
CA CYS A 268 4.91 23.17 9.78
C CYS A 268 4.19 22.73 8.50
N LEU A 269 4.01 23.68 7.57
CA LEU A 269 3.56 23.44 6.21
C LEU A 269 4.74 23.60 5.26
N ILE A 270 5.08 22.53 4.53
CA ILE A 270 6.12 22.55 3.50
C ILE A 270 5.46 22.79 2.16
N ASN A 271 5.77 23.92 1.55
CA ASN A 271 5.29 24.33 0.24
C ASN A 271 6.36 25.16 -0.48
N ASN A 272 6.71 24.79 -1.72
CA ASN A 272 7.69 25.53 -2.53
C ASN A 272 7.08 26.71 -3.30
N ASP A 273 5.76 26.84 -3.31
CA ASP A 273 5.06 27.88 -4.02
C ASP A 273 4.31 28.80 -3.04
N ILE A 274 4.86 29.99 -2.82
CA ILE A 274 4.27 31.02 -1.96
C ILE A 274 2.98 31.64 -2.54
N THR A 275 2.70 31.38 -3.82
CA THR A 275 1.48 31.82 -4.52
C THR A 275 0.43 30.73 -4.59
N SER A 276 0.68 29.57 -3.97
CA SER A 276 -0.19 28.40 -4.01
C SER A 276 -1.59 28.73 -3.50
N THR A 277 -2.59 28.35 -4.29
CA THR A 277 -4.01 28.39 -3.93
C THR A 277 -4.50 27.10 -3.30
N SER A 278 -3.57 26.20 -2.88
CA SER A 278 -3.95 24.93 -2.26
C SER A 278 -4.74 25.16 -0.97
N VAL A 279 -5.72 24.30 -0.71
CA VAL A 279 -6.59 24.38 0.49
C VAL A 279 -5.74 24.40 1.79
N SER A 280 -4.66 23.61 1.83
CA SER A 280 -3.75 23.55 2.97
C SER A 280 -3.06 24.89 3.24
N TYR A 281 -2.66 25.61 2.18
CA TYR A 281 -2.00 26.92 2.30
C TYR A 281 -2.97 28.01 2.75
N THR A 282 -4.17 28.03 2.19
CA THR A 282 -5.21 29.01 2.56
C THR A 282 -5.71 28.80 3.99
N HIS A 283 -5.81 27.56 4.46
CA HIS A 283 -6.17 27.23 5.85
C HIS A 283 -5.11 27.72 6.85
N LEU A 284 -3.82 27.52 6.56
CA LEU A 284 -2.75 28.00 7.46
C LEU A 284 -2.75 29.52 7.56
N ARG A 285 -2.86 30.23 6.43
CA ARG A 285 -2.95 31.70 6.40
C ARG A 285 -4.16 32.24 7.18
N ALA A 286 -5.29 31.56 7.13
CA ALA A 286 -6.46 31.91 7.90
C ALA A 286 -6.24 31.77 9.42
N HIS A 287 -5.48 30.77 9.84
CA HIS A 287 -5.11 30.55 11.24
C HIS A 287 -4.05 31.56 11.74
N GLU A 288 -3.05 31.91 10.91
CA GLU A 288 -2.04 32.91 11.26
C GLU A 288 -2.65 34.32 11.40
N THR A 289 -3.63 34.68 10.55
CA THR A 289 -4.34 35.96 10.66
C THR A 289 -5.23 36.04 11.90
N ALA A 290 -5.77 34.93 12.38
CA ALA A 290 -6.59 34.90 13.60
C ALA A 290 -5.76 34.89 14.88
N ALA A 291 -4.48 34.51 14.84
CA ALA A 291 -3.58 34.53 16.00
C ALA A 291 -2.88 35.87 16.18
N ASN A 292 -2.97 36.79 15.23
CA ASN A 292 -2.36 38.11 15.25
C ASN A 292 -3.37 39.28 15.42
N LEU A 293 -4.64 38.97 15.77
CA LEU A 293 -5.69 39.89 16.21
C LEU A 293 -6.02 39.63 17.69
#